data_ea1ab75075e09718c14e4996f78910fc
#
_entry.id   ea1ab75075e09718c14e4996f78910fc
#
_cell.length_a   1.000
_cell.length_b   1.000
_cell.length_c   1.000
_cell.angle_alpha   90.00
_cell.angle_beta   90.00
_cell.angle_gamma   90.00
#
_symmetry.space_group_name_H-M   'P 1'
#
loop_
_entity.id
_entity.type
_entity.pdbx_description
1 polymer ?
#
loop_
_entity_poly.entity_id
_entity_poly.type
_entity_poly.pdbx_seq_one_letter_code
_entity_poly.pdbx_strand_id
1 'polypeptide(L)'
;MIRLQQRPLLGLLVNLFGTTARVIQLDGHQLQITKRGQTTSMSLQALSAPPAVRKSALGTMLTLSSGENDDIVLKGASNFDAKAFSDGVKDAWISFNLAAFEKEAGRFDRIHAAVAALTRPTRYPAACSMAPLLIDARNLDATLLSKLQPHAIGPDKTQRVAQVRKFVAEPAAARTAAISTFVAAELVRWREFFDTIESKPLTAEQSLSVVVDEDATLVLAGAGSGKTSVITAKAAYLVKAGIRQPEEILLLAFAKNAAAEMSERVEARSGVPIVARTFHALAYDIIGMVEGSKPALADHATDDEAFTAMIKQILKDLVHTLSEVSKAIIQWFAHFLVEPKTEWDFETKHAYYTHMEQQDLRTLQGEKVKSYEELQIANWLYENGVEYEYEPVYEHKIAETGRRDYQPDFRLTESGVYIEHFGVRRKRMLDGSDRLFTAPFVNREEYLASMDWKREVHAAHETTLIETYSFERQEGRLLTGLAEKIAPHVTLKPRPADTIYDQVIELKQVDAFSQMLGTFLRKYKSGGYSLQHCETKSERLKLGKRAKAFLAVFAPVFEEYQKRLGGRIDFEDMILRAAHYAETGRYVSPFRKAARGW
;
A
#
# COMPACT_ATOMS: atom_id res chain seq x y z
N MET A 1 -28.86 38.82 -46.32
CA MET A 1 -27.53 39.00 -46.97
C MET A 1 -27.20 40.47 -46.99
N ILE A 2 -26.16 40.93 -46.27
CA ILE A 2 -25.69 42.33 -46.28
C ILE A 2 -24.25 42.34 -46.77
N ARG A 3 -23.93 43.39 -47.62
CA ARG A 3 -22.64 43.44 -48.31
C ARG A 3 -22.04 44.82 -48.19
N LEU A 4 -20.73 44.91 -47.91
CA LEU A 4 -19.97 46.15 -47.92
C LEU A 4 -18.82 46.02 -48.91
N GLN A 5 -18.67 47.05 -49.77
CA GLN A 5 -17.64 47.06 -50.81
C GLN A 5 -16.90 48.42 -50.85
N GLN A 6 -15.62 48.37 -51.18
CA GLN A 6 -14.84 49.60 -51.48
C GLN A 6 -15.40 50.35 -52.67
N ARG A 7 -15.40 51.69 -52.60
CA ARG A 7 -15.69 52.51 -53.77
C ARG A 7 -14.62 52.36 -54.86
N PRO A 8 -14.96 52.12 -56.12
CA PRO A 8 -14.02 51.76 -57.17
C PRO A 8 -12.77 52.64 -57.28
N LEU A 9 -12.98 53.99 -57.29
CA LEU A 9 -11.91 55.00 -57.40
C LEU A 9 -11.04 55.12 -56.16
N LEU A 10 -11.59 54.98 -54.96
CA LEU A 10 -10.85 54.96 -53.68
C LEU A 10 -10.14 53.64 -53.41
N GLY A 11 -10.69 52.55 -53.92
CA GLY A 11 -10.10 51.24 -53.81
C GLY A 11 -8.75 51.07 -54.51
N LEU A 12 -8.58 51.76 -55.65
CA LEU A 12 -7.30 51.80 -56.36
C LEU A 12 -6.21 52.50 -55.55
N LEU A 13 -6.50 53.64 -54.90
CA LEU A 13 -5.55 54.37 -54.05
C LEU A 13 -5.20 53.65 -52.75
N VAL A 14 -6.19 53.00 -52.12
CA VAL A 14 -5.99 52.27 -50.85
C VAL A 14 -5.17 50.99 -51.03
N ASN A 15 -5.28 50.31 -52.16
CA ASN A 15 -4.53 49.08 -52.47
C ASN A 15 -3.06 49.30 -52.80
N LEU A 16 -2.66 50.58 -53.05
CA LEU A 16 -1.22 50.92 -53.15
C LEU A 16 -0.47 50.93 -51.83
N PHE A 17 -1.19 50.99 -50.69
CA PHE A 17 -0.61 51.15 -49.35
C PHE A 17 -0.94 50.02 -48.40
N GLY A 18 -1.42 48.83 -48.84
CA GLY A 18 -1.60 47.67 -47.98
C GLY A 18 -2.68 46.67 -48.41
N THR A 19 -2.71 45.53 -47.74
CA THR A 19 -3.62 44.39 -47.97
C THR A 19 -4.93 44.58 -47.20
N THR A 20 -5.86 45.41 -47.71
CA THR A 20 -7.21 45.57 -47.12
C THR A 20 -8.22 44.67 -47.81
N ALA A 21 -9.31 44.33 -47.11
CA ALA A 21 -10.44 43.62 -47.70
C ALA A 21 -11.11 44.51 -48.74
N ARG A 22 -11.52 43.98 -49.90
CA ARG A 22 -12.26 44.70 -50.97
C ARG A 22 -13.73 44.55 -50.79
N VAL A 23 -14.19 43.40 -50.39
CA VAL A 23 -15.60 43.10 -50.12
C VAL A 23 -15.69 42.29 -48.84
N ILE A 24 -16.65 42.67 -48.02
CA ILE A 24 -17.08 41.84 -46.86
C ILE A 24 -18.58 41.64 -47.00
N GLN A 25 -19.02 40.40 -46.88
CA GLN A 25 -20.43 40.03 -47.01
C GLN A 25 -20.82 39.16 -45.83
N LEU A 26 -21.95 39.43 -45.20
CA LEU A 26 -22.55 38.58 -44.20
C LEU A 26 -23.64 37.73 -44.84
N ASP A 27 -23.47 36.41 -44.71
CA ASP A 27 -24.44 35.42 -45.15
C ASP A 27 -24.74 34.47 -43.99
N GLY A 28 -25.93 34.57 -43.41
CA GLY A 28 -26.29 33.91 -42.17
C GLY A 28 -25.31 34.26 -41.03
N HIS A 29 -24.55 33.30 -40.58
CA HIS A 29 -23.55 33.42 -39.50
C HIS A 29 -22.09 33.41 -39.99
N GLN A 30 -21.89 33.56 -41.32
CA GLN A 30 -20.59 33.53 -41.96
C GLN A 30 -20.27 34.90 -42.60
N LEU A 31 -19.09 35.41 -42.32
CA LEU A 31 -18.51 36.55 -42.98
C LEU A 31 -17.62 36.07 -44.12
N GLN A 32 -17.99 36.41 -45.35
CA GLN A 32 -17.15 36.16 -46.52
C GLN A 32 -16.30 37.39 -46.79
N ILE A 33 -14.99 37.24 -46.79
CA ILE A 33 -14.04 38.35 -46.91
C ILE A 33 -13.22 38.14 -48.19
N THR A 34 -13.33 39.06 -49.11
CA THR A 34 -12.56 39.01 -50.36
C THR A 34 -11.39 39.97 -50.30
N LYS A 35 -10.17 39.42 -50.41
CA LYS A 35 -8.89 40.15 -50.51
C LYS A 35 -8.18 39.69 -51.78
N ARG A 36 -7.74 40.64 -52.64
CA ARG A 36 -6.97 40.34 -53.88
C ARG A 36 -7.58 39.22 -54.74
N GLY A 37 -8.90 39.12 -54.82
CA GLY A 37 -9.58 38.13 -55.63
C GLY A 37 -9.79 36.75 -54.96
N GLN A 38 -9.20 36.55 -53.78
CA GLN A 38 -9.46 35.35 -52.97
C GLN A 38 -10.53 35.66 -51.91
N THR A 39 -11.48 34.74 -51.73
CA THR A 39 -12.52 34.82 -50.71
C THR A 39 -12.26 33.82 -49.62
N THR A 40 -12.19 34.29 -48.38
CA THR A 40 -12.10 33.50 -47.18
C THR A 40 -13.39 33.64 -46.37
N SER A 41 -13.75 32.60 -45.61
CA SER A 41 -14.95 32.61 -44.77
C SER A 41 -14.53 32.64 -43.30
N MET A 42 -15.22 33.42 -42.47
CA MET A 42 -15.02 33.52 -41.03
C MET A 42 -16.39 33.48 -40.32
N SER A 43 -16.50 32.67 -39.29
CA SER A 43 -17.71 32.63 -38.44
C SER A 43 -17.85 33.89 -37.60
N LEU A 44 -19.09 34.33 -37.34
CA LEU A 44 -19.38 35.39 -36.35
C LEU A 44 -18.82 35.05 -34.95
N GLN A 45 -18.62 33.78 -34.63
CA GLN A 45 -18.02 33.35 -33.38
C GLN A 45 -16.56 33.81 -33.22
N ALA A 46 -15.84 34.00 -34.31
CA ALA A 46 -14.43 34.43 -34.28
C ALA A 46 -14.27 35.95 -34.00
N LEU A 47 -15.34 36.71 -34.02
CA LEU A 47 -15.28 38.15 -33.67
C LEU A 47 -15.11 38.33 -32.17
N SER A 48 -14.06 39.03 -31.76
CA SER A 48 -13.74 39.37 -30.38
C SER A 48 -14.41 40.65 -29.88
N ALA A 49 -14.86 41.50 -30.79
CA ALA A 49 -15.54 42.77 -30.50
C ALA A 49 -16.54 43.15 -31.61
N PRO A 50 -17.51 44.02 -31.30
CA PRO A 50 -18.39 44.56 -32.32
C PRO A 50 -17.60 45.26 -33.43
N PRO A 51 -18.10 45.26 -34.69
CA PRO A 51 -17.47 45.99 -35.78
C PRO A 51 -17.28 47.45 -35.44
N ALA A 52 -16.10 48.01 -35.73
CA ALA A 52 -15.78 49.40 -35.48
C ALA A 52 -15.72 50.18 -36.79
N VAL A 53 -16.39 51.32 -36.82
CA VAL A 53 -16.40 52.24 -37.98
C VAL A 53 -15.68 53.52 -37.61
N ARG A 54 -14.65 53.93 -38.40
CA ARG A 54 -13.87 55.15 -38.18
C ARG A 54 -13.77 55.95 -39.49
N LYS A 55 -13.84 57.26 -39.41
CA LYS A 55 -13.53 58.19 -40.57
C LYS A 55 -12.02 58.16 -40.80
N SER A 56 -11.62 58.10 -42.05
CA SER A 56 -10.23 58.13 -42.49
C SER A 56 -10.08 59.13 -43.62
N ALA A 57 -8.83 59.58 -43.91
CA ALA A 57 -8.56 60.53 -45.00
C ALA A 57 -8.99 59.99 -46.38
N LEU A 58 -9.08 58.70 -46.56
CA LEU A 58 -9.48 57.98 -47.78
C LEU A 58 -10.87 57.34 -47.67
N GLY A 59 -11.80 57.96 -47.00
CA GLY A 59 -13.18 57.48 -46.80
C GLY A 59 -13.31 56.78 -45.42
N THR A 60 -14.36 55.96 -45.27
CA THR A 60 -14.64 55.28 -44.01
C THR A 60 -13.90 53.94 -43.96
N MET A 61 -13.40 53.59 -42.75
CA MET A 61 -12.74 52.36 -42.43
C MET A 61 -13.65 51.52 -41.51
N LEU A 62 -13.89 50.25 -41.89
CA LEU A 62 -14.52 49.27 -41.08
C LEU A 62 -13.43 48.31 -40.58
N THR A 63 -13.42 48.03 -39.28
CA THR A 63 -12.55 47.03 -38.64
C THR A 63 -13.40 45.94 -37.99
N LEU A 64 -13.08 44.68 -38.29
CA LEU A 64 -13.60 43.48 -37.64
C LEU A 64 -12.46 42.86 -36.85
N SER A 65 -12.54 42.91 -35.53
CA SER A 65 -11.50 42.35 -34.65
C SER A 65 -11.73 40.86 -34.43
N SER A 66 -10.69 40.05 -34.70
CA SER A 66 -10.67 38.60 -34.50
C SER A 66 -9.77 38.25 -33.31
N GLY A 67 -10.18 37.32 -32.45
CA GLY A 67 -9.41 36.90 -31.28
C GLY A 67 -8.16 36.10 -31.61
N GLU A 68 -8.10 35.48 -32.79
CA GLU A 68 -7.03 34.51 -33.17
C GLU A 68 -6.20 34.96 -34.38
N ASN A 69 -6.67 35.96 -35.15
CA ASN A 69 -6.03 36.43 -36.38
C ASN A 69 -5.93 37.98 -36.40
N ASP A 70 -5.15 38.49 -37.34
CA ASP A 70 -5.07 39.92 -37.57
C ASP A 70 -6.46 40.54 -37.89
N ASP A 71 -6.68 41.75 -37.38
CA ASP A 71 -7.90 42.52 -37.64
C ASP A 71 -8.19 42.62 -39.15
N ILE A 72 -9.45 42.38 -39.51
CA ILE A 72 -9.89 42.51 -40.89
C ILE A 72 -10.33 43.95 -41.12
N VAL A 73 -9.61 44.63 -41.98
CA VAL A 73 -9.85 46.06 -42.27
C VAL A 73 -10.33 46.26 -43.72
N LEU A 74 -11.43 46.99 -43.90
CA LEU A 74 -11.92 47.48 -45.17
C LEU A 74 -11.86 48.99 -45.13
N LYS A 75 -11.16 49.63 -46.07
CA LYS A 75 -11.01 51.09 -46.20
C LYS A 75 -11.69 51.56 -47.47
N GLY A 76 -12.14 52.83 -47.51
CA GLY A 76 -12.66 53.43 -48.69
C GLY A 76 -14.16 53.14 -48.99
N ALA A 77 -14.90 52.69 -47.98
CA ALA A 77 -16.35 52.56 -48.08
C ALA A 77 -17.06 53.89 -47.89
N SER A 78 -18.34 54.00 -48.28
CA SER A 78 -19.17 55.16 -47.89
C SER A 78 -19.48 55.10 -46.39
N ASN A 79 -19.63 56.23 -45.72
CA ASN A 79 -19.94 56.28 -44.30
C ASN A 79 -21.30 55.64 -43.98
N PHE A 80 -22.27 55.85 -44.86
CA PHE A 80 -23.62 55.32 -44.76
C PHE A 80 -23.58 53.75 -44.84
N ASP A 81 -22.94 53.22 -45.89
CA ASP A 81 -22.89 51.79 -46.14
C ASP A 81 -22.06 51.06 -45.04
N ALA A 82 -20.93 51.69 -44.64
CA ALA A 82 -20.08 51.12 -43.58
C ALA A 82 -20.81 51.06 -42.22
N LYS A 83 -21.60 52.11 -41.91
CA LYS A 83 -22.36 52.11 -40.66
C LYS A 83 -23.53 51.11 -40.71
N ALA A 84 -24.31 51.12 -41.83
CA ALA A 84 -25.40 50.15 -42.01
C ALA A 84 -24.90 48.68 -41.96
N PHE A 85 -23.74 48.38 -42.58
CA PHE A 85 -23.15 47.10 -42.55
C PHE A 85 -22.65 46.71 -41.12
N SER A 86 -21.99 47.67 -40.44
CA SER A 86 -21.54 47.48 -39.06
C SER A 86 -22.70 47.16 -38.11
N ASP A 87 -23.80 47.95 -38.21
CA ASP A 87 -24.99 47.70 -37.38
C ASP A 87 -25.62 46.35 -37.69
N GLY A 88 -25.76 45.97 -38.98
CA GLY A 88 -26.26 44.65 -39.35
C GLY A 88 -25.38 43.46 -38.91
N VAL A 89 -24.06 43.59 -38.97
CA VAL A 89 -23.13 42.56 -38.45
C VAL A 89 -23.20 42.49 -36.91
N LYS A 90 -23.31 43.65 -36.25
CA LYS A 90 -23.47 43.73 -34.79
C LYS A 90 -24.76 43.05 -34.33
N ASP A 91 -25.88 43.32 -34.99
CA ASP A 91 -27.15 42.68 -34.65
C ASP A 91 -27.13 41.17 -34.88
N ALA A 92 -26.56 40.72 -36.00
CA ALA A 92 -26.39 39.31 -36.29
C ALA A 92 -25.46 38.62 -35.27
N TRP A 93 -24.37 39.29 -34.86
CA TRP A 93 -23.42 38.79 -33.87
C TRP A 93 -24.06 38.69 -32.48
N ILE A 94 -24.81 39.70 -32.05
CA ILE A 94 -25.59 39.66 -30.80
C ILE A 94 -26.60 38.50 -30.84
N SER A 95 -27.39 38.41 -31.91
CA SER A 95 -28.38 37.35 -32.09
C SER A 95 -27.76 35.97 -32.06
N PHE A 96 -26.60 35.77 -32.70
CA PHE A 96 -25.86 34.51 -32.71
C PHE A 96 -25.40 34.10 -31.30
N ASN A 97 -24.77 35.03 -30.55
CA ASN A 97 -24.30 34.75 -29.20
C ASN A 97 -25.46 34.49 -28.23
N LEU A 98 -26.57 35.27 -28.34
CA LEU A 98 -27.77 35.04 -27.54
C LEU A 98 -28.42 33.68 -27.85
N ALA A 99 -28.55 33.32 -29.11
CA ALA A 99 -29.12 32.02 -29.50
C ALA A 99 -28.27 30.86 -28.99
N ALA A 100 -26.93 30.95 -29.06
CA ALA A 100 -26.02 29.98 -28.52
C ALA A 100 -26.14 29.87 -26.99
N PHE A 101 -26.27 31.00 -26.29
CA PHE A 101 -26.49 31.01 -24.83
C PHE A 101 -27.85 30.43 -24.46
N GLU A 102 -28.94 30.83 -25.13
CA GLU A 102 -30.31 30.36 -24.83
C GLU A 102 -30.46 28.83 -25.01
N LYS A 103 -29.74 28.25 -25.95
CA LYS A 103 -29.73 26.80 -26.15
C LYS A 103 -29.24 26.04 -24.91
N GLU A 104 -28.29 26.62 -24.17
CA GLU A 104 -27.70 26.03 -22.96
C GLU A 104 -28.17 26.69 -21.65
N ALA A 105 -29.15 27.63 -21.74
CA ALA A 105 -29.58 28.46 -20.60
C ALA A 105 -30.00 27.63 -19.38
N GLY A 106 -30.79 26.59 -19.57
CA GLY A 106 -31.23 25.72 -18.46
C GLY A 106 -30.08 24.98 -17.79
N ARG A 107 -29.03 24.60 -18.53
CA ARG A 107 -27.81 23.99 -17.96
C ARG A 107 -26.99 25.06 -17.24
N PHE A 108 -26.81 26.21 -17.85
CA PHE A 108 -26.11 27.33 -17.25
C PHE A 108 -26.76 27.78 -15.94
N ASP A 109 -28.09 27.91 -15.90
CA ASP A 109 -28.83 28.36 -14.72
C ASP A 109 -28.66 27.37 -13.56
N ARG A 110 -28.68 26.06 -13.80
CA ARG A 110 -28.38 25.04 -12.78
C ARG A 110 -26.97 25.19 -12.24
N ILE A 111 -25.97 25.29 -13.11
CA ILE A 111 -24.57 25.47 -12.71
C ILE A 111 -24.39 26.75 -11.92
N HIS A 112 -24.92 27.89 -12.43
CA HIS A 112 -24.81 29.17 -11.76
C HIS A 112 -25.48 29.16 -10.38
N ALA A 113 -26.69 28.60 -10.25
CA ALA A 113 -27.36 28.44 -8.96
C ALA A 113 -26.55 27.60 -7.96
N ALA A 114 -25.96 26.51 -8.43
CA ALA A 114 -25.10 25.66 -7.61
C ALA A 114 -23.81 26.38 -7.16
N VAL A 115 -23.17 27.12 -8.06
CA VAL A 115 -22.00 27.97 -7.74
C VAL A 115 -22.36 29.08 -6.75
N ALA A 116 -23.50 29.74 -6.94
CA ALA A 116 -23.99 30.79 -6.04
C ALA A 116 -24.30 30.22 -4.63
N ALA A 117 -24.85 29.03 -4.57
CA ALA A 117 -25.13 28.35 -3.30
C ALA A 117 -23.86 28.07 -2.46
N LEU A 118 -22.67 28.04 -3.06
CA LEU A 118 -21.40 27.88 -2.31
C LEU A 118 -21.09 29.06 -1.39
N THR A 119 -21.73 30.21 -1.58
CA THR A 119 -21.58 31.38 -0.68
C THR A 119 -22.28 31.16 0.67
N ARG A 120 -23.31 30.32 0.71
CA ARG A 120 -24.07 29.95 1.91
C ARG A 120 -24.45 28.47 1.84
N PRO A 121 -23.49 27.57 1.95
CA PRO A 121 -23.74 26.15 1.78
C PRO A 121 -24.59 25.60 2.93
N THR A 122 -25.62 24.82 2.59
CA THR A 122 -26.49 24.12 3.55
C THR A 122 -25.99 22.72 3.87
N ARG A 123 -25.00 22.23 3.12
CA ARG A 123 -24.31 20.96 3.32
C ARG A 123 -22.81 21.16 3.21
N TYR A 124 -22.06 20.29 3.85
CA TYR A 124 -20.59 20.32 3.74
C TYR A 124 -20.16 20.06 2.28
N PRO A 125 -19.34 20.94 1.67
CA PRO A 125 -18.94 20.81 0.27
C PRO A 125 -17.77 19.82 0.13
N ALA A 126 -18.06 18.53 0.34
CA ALA A 126 -17.10 17.43 0.19
C ALA A 126 -16.57 17.35 -1.26
N ALA A 127 -15.35 16.81 -1.45
CA ALA A 127 -14.73 16.78 -2.77
C ALA A 127 -15.55 15.98 -3.78
N CYS A 128 -16.11 14.83 -3.38
CA CYS A 128 -16.97 14.01 -4.23
C CYS A 128 -18.25 14.73 -4.67
N SER A 129 -18.85 15.57 -3.81
CA SER A 129 -20.05 16.32 -4.13
C SER A 129 -19.78 17.51 -5.06
N MET A 130 -18.57 18.09 -5.00
CA MET A 130 -18.13 19.20 -5.83
C MET A 130 -17.67 18.77 -7.23
N ALA A 131 -17.16 17.54 -7.37
CA ALA A 131 -16.56 17.06 -8.62
C ALA A 131 -17.54 17.10 -9.83
N PRO A 132 -18.79 16.64 -9.74
CA PRO A 132 -19.74 16.70 -10.84
C PRO A 132 -20.02 18.14 -11.30
N LEU A 133 -20.21 19.06 -10.34
CA LEU A 133 -20.43 20.49 -10.63
C LEU A 133 -19.23 21.08 -11.36
N LEU A 134 -18.02 20.80 -10.93
CA LEU A 134 -16.80 21.31 -11.55
C LEU A 134 -16.61 20.75 -12.96
N ILE A 135 -16.88 19.47 -13.18
CA ILE A 135 -16.81 18.83 -14.51
C ILE A 135 -17.83 19.48 -15.45
N ASP A 136 -19.07 19.66 -14.99
CA ASP A 136 -20.13 20.24 -15.82
C ASP A 136 -19.87 21.72 -16.15
N ALA A 137 -19.39 22.48 -15.16
CA ALA A 137 -19.00 23.87 -15.36
C ALA A 137 -17.81 24.02 -16.33
N ARG A 138 -16.79 23.21 -16.22
CA ARG A 138 -15.62 23.17 -17.12
C ARG A 138 -16.03 22.84 -18.56
N ASN A 139 -16.88 21.84 -18.73
CA ASN A 139 -17.37 21.46 -20.05
C ASN A 139 -18.19 22.59 -20.69
N LEU A 140 -19.03 23.25 -19.91
CA LEU A 140 -19.82 24.41 -20.42
C LEU A 140 -18.90 25.59 -20.71
N ASP A 141 -17.91 25.89 -19.89
CA ASP A 141 -16.94 26.95 -20.16
C ASP A 141 -16.15 26.68 -21.45
N ALA A 142 -15.60 25.50 -21.62
CA ALA A 142 -14.83 25.12 -22.81
C ALA A 142 -15.66 25.16 -24.12
N THR A 143 -16.92 24.74 -24.05
CA THR A 143 -17.78 24.66 -25.23
C THR A 143 -18.44 25.99 -25.58
N LEU A 144 -18.81 26.80 -24.58
CA LEU A 144 -19.62 28.00 -24.75
C LEU A 144 -19.06 29.23 -24.04
N LEU A 145 -18.91 29.22 -22.67
CA LEU A 145 -18.77 30.46 -21.90
C LEU A 145 -17.49 31.23 -22.22
N SER A 146 -16.37 30.52 -22.47
CA SER A 146 -15.10 31.12 -22.87
C SER A 146 -15.15 31.84 -24.23
N LYS A 147 -16.10 31.48 -25.07
CA LYS A 147 -16.29 32.00 -26.43
C LYS A 147 -17.34 33.12 -26.50
N LEU A 148 -18.15 33.27 -25.44
CA LEU A 148 -19.16 34.32 -25.38
C LEU A 148 -18.53 35.70 -25.17
N GLN A 149 -19.03 36.68 -25.90
CA GLN A 149 -18.56 38.04 -25.77
C GLN A 149 -19.49 38.84 -24.82
N PRO A 150 -18.93 39.52 -23.81
CA PRO A 150 -19.73 40.24 -22.80
C PRO A 150 -20.74 41.22 -23.38
N HIS A 151 -20.32 41.97 -24.39
CA HIS A 151 -21.17 42.97 -25.04
C HIS A 151 -22.33 42.37 -25.85
N ALA A 152 -22.28 41.08 -26.17
CA ALA A 152 -23.29 40.39 -26.96
C ALA A 152 -24.44 39.81 -26.14
N ILE A 153 -24.22 39.54 -24.85
CA ILE A 153 -25.19 38.83 -24.00
C ILE A 153 -25.86 39.73 -22.93
N GLY A 154 -25.40 40.99 -22.82
CA GLY A 154 -25.91 41.95 -21.85
C GLY A 154 -25.25 41.84 -20.45
N PRO A 155 -25.40 42.89 -19.60
CA PRO A 155 -24.63 43.01 -18.37
C PRO A 155 -24.96 41.94 -17.32
N ASP A 156 -26.22 41.59 -17.12
CA ASP A 156 -26.65 40.57 -16.14
C ASP A 156 -26.08 39.18 -16.46
N LYS A 157 -26.28 38.72 -17.70
CA LYS A 157 -25.74 37.45 -18.16
C LYS A 157 -24.22 37.44 -18.09
N THR A 158 -23.56 38.54 -18.42
CA THR A 158 -22.11 38.72 -18.35
C THR A 158 -21.59 38.53 -16.92
N GLN A 159 -22.24 39.15 -15.94
CA GLN A 159 -21.88 39.00 -14.52
C GLN A 159 -22.02 37.55 -14.04
N ARG A 160 -23.10 36.89 -14.38
CA ARG A 160 -23.37 35.49 -14.04
C ARG A 160 -22.37 34.54 -14.70
N VAL A 161 -22.03 34.77 -15.97
CA VAL A 161 -20.98 34.02 -16.68
C VAL A 161 -19.62 34.20 -15.99
N ALA A 162 -19.28 35.43 -15.60
CA ALA A 162 -18.03 35.72 -14.90
C ALA A 162 -17.93 34.97 -13.56
N GLN A 163 -19.04 34.81 -12.82
CA GLN A 163 -19.08 34.04 -11.58
C GLN A 163 -18.78 32.55 -11.83
N VAL A 164 -19.41 31.94 -12.84
CA VAL A 164 -19.15 30.53 -13.20
C VAL A 164 -17.70 30.35 -13.67
N ARG A 165 -17.19 31.23 -14.51
CA ARG A 165 -15.80 31.18 -14.99
C ARG A 165 -14.78 31.38 -13.88
N LYS A 166 -15.04 32.24 -12.89
CA LYS A 166 -14.22 32.38 -11.70
C LYS A 166 -14.17 31.07 -10.90
N PHE A 167 -15.31 30.41 -10.73
CA PHE A 167 -15.35 29.08 -10.08
C PHE A 167 -14.54 28.05 -10.85
N VAL A 168 -14.62 28.00 -12.17
CA VAL A 168 -13.84 27.11 -13.03
C VAL A 168 -12.33 27.37 -12.91
N ALA A 169 -11.93 28.65 -12.84
CA ALA A 169 -10.53 29.05 -12.73
C ALA A 169 -9.92 28.75 -11.35
N GLU A 170 -10.71 28.97 -10.28
CA GLU A 170 -10.24 28.86 -8.89
C GLU A 170 -11.14 27.95 -8.04
N PRO A 171 -11.34 26.66 -8.42
CA PRO A 171 -12.31 25.80 -7.75
C PRO A 171 -11.90 25.46 -6.31
N ALA A 172 -10.58 25.34 -6.03
CA ALA A 172 -10.07 25.07 -4.69
C ALA A 172 -10.33 26.24 -3.73
N ALA A 173 -10.13 27.49 -4.18
CA ALA A 173 -10.41 28.68 -3.39
C ALA A 173 -11.91 28.82 -3.08
N ALA A 174 -12.76 28.58 -4.07
CA ALA A 174 -14.21 28.61 -3.90
C ALA A 174 -14.67 27.55 -2.88
N ARG A 175 -14.14 26.33 -2.97
CA ARG A 175 -14.44 25.25 -2.04
C ARG A 175 -13.96 25.58 -0.62
N THR A 176 -12.73 26.06 -0.44
CA THR A 176 -12.18 26.42 0.88
C THR A 176 -13.04 27.50 1.54
N ALA A 177 -13.46 28.53 0.80
CA ALA A 177 -14.34 29.56 1.32
C ALA A 177 -15.70 29.01 1.74
N ALA A 178 -16.27 28.11 0.93
CA ALA A 178 -17.53 27.44 1.25
C ALA A 178 -17.42 26.57 2.52
N ILE A 179 -16.34 25.78 2.66
CA ILE A 179 -16.06 24.99 3.87
C ILE A 179 -15.99 25.89 5.10
N SER A 180 -15.21 26.98 5.04
CA SER A 180 -15.07 27.91 6.18
C SER A 180 -16.40 28.50 6.59
N THR A 181 -17.24 28.90 5.61
CA THR A 181 -18.57 29.46 5.85
C THR A 181 -19.50 28.41 6.48
N PHE A 182 -19.52 27.18 5.95
CA PHE A 182 -20.33 26.09 6.49
C PHE A 182 -19.94 25.75 7.93
N VAL A 183 -18.65 25.50 8.16
CA VAL A 183 -18.14 25.11 9.47
C VAL A 183 -18.44 26.19 10.52
N ALA A 184 -18.21 27.46 10.21
CA ALA A 184 -18.51 28.55 11.12
C ALA A 184 -20.01 28.61 11.49
N ALA A 185 -20.88 28.44 10.51
CA ALA A 185 -22.32 28.44 10.73
C ALA A 185 -22.80 27.24 11.55
N GLU A 186 -22.28 26.02 11.26
CA GLU A 186 -22.67 24.81 11.97
C GLU A 186 -22.14 24.77 13.40
N LEU A 187 -20.92 25.25 13.68
CA LEU A 187 -20.40 25.37 15.04
C LEU A 187 -21.26 26.28 15.93
N VAL A 188 -21.78 27.33 15.35
CA VAL A 188 -22.72 28.23 16.08
C VAL A 188 -24.09 27.57 16.24
N ARG A 189 -24.62 26.96 15.18
CA ARG A 189 -25.95 26.32 15.17
C ARG A 189 -26.07 25.19 16.19
N TRP A 190 -25.00 24.38 16.31
CA TRP A 190 -24.97 23.17 17.14
C TRP A 190 -24.23 23.34 18.45
N ARG A 191 -23.98 24.56 18.89
CA ARG A 191 -23.20 24.86 20.10
C ARG A 191 -23.75 24.15 21.33
N GLU A 192 -25.05 24.27 21.60
CA GLU A 192 -25.70 23.64 22.75
C GLU A 192 -25.56 22.11 22.72
N PHE A 193 -25.67 21.51 21.54
CA PHE A 193 -25.44 20.08 21.35
C PHE A 193 -23.99 19.70 21.70
N PHE A 194 -22.99 20.44 21.26
CA PHE A 194 -21.59 20.17 21.58
C PHE A 194 -21.26 20.36 23.05
N ASP A 195 -21.95 21.27 23.71
CA ASP A 195 -21.78 21.53 25.13
C ASP A 195 -22.42 20.44 26.02
N THR A 196 -23.41 19.66 25.51
CA THR A 196 -24.23 18.75 26.30
C THR A 196 -24.15 17.28 25.90
N ILE A 197 -23.60 16.94 24.73
CA ILE A 197 -23.60 15.55 24.22
C ILE A 197 -22.76 14.60 25.09
N GLU A 198 -21.75 15.09 25.77
CA GLU A 198 -20.91 14.34 26.68
C GLU A 198 -20.98 14.93 28.10
N SER A 199 -20.38 14.26 29.07
CA SER A 199 -20.31 14.75 30.47
C SER A 199 -19.54 16.05 30.63
N LYS A 200 -18.71 16.39 29.65
CA LYS A 200 -17.97 17.66 29.52
C LYS A 200 -18.18 18.20 28.12
N PRO A 201 -18.24 19.54 27.94
CA PRO A 201 -18.30 20.16 26.62
C PRO A 201 -17.19 19.65 25.70
N LEU A 202 -17.50 19.47 24.42
CA LEU A 202 -16.47 19.16 23.43
C LEU A 202 -15.54 20.36 23.24
N THR A 203 -14.26 20.10 23.05
CA THR A 203 -13.30 21.15 22.70
C THR A 203 -13.57 21.70 21.29
N ALA A 204 -12.99 22.84 20.94
CA ALA A 204 -13.14 23.42 19.61
C ALA A 204 -12.68 22.45 18.51
N GLU A 205 -11.57 21.74 18.70
CA GLU A 205 -11.06 20.74 17.74
C GLU A 205 -11.97 19.52 17.65
N GLN A 206 -12.53 19.06 18.77
CA GLN A 206 -13.50 17.97 18.78
C GLN A 206 -14.79 18.35 18.03
N SER A 207 -15.35 19.53 18.31
CA SER A 207 -16.54 20.05 17.62
C SER A 207 -16.29 20.25 16.12
N LEU A 208 -15.11 20.76 15.75
CA LEU A 208 -14.68 20.87 14.36
C LEU A 208 -14.63 19.49 13.68
N SER A 209 -14.04 18.48 14.36
CA SER A 209 -13.97 17.11 13.83
C SER A 209 -15.33 16.47 13.62
N VAL A 210 -16.35 16.87 14.42
CA VAL A 210 -17.72 16.44 14.26
C VAL A 210 -18.38 17.08 13.03
N VAL A 211 -18.19 18.38 12.82
CA VAL A 211 -18.85 19.12 11.72
C VAL A 211 -18.23 18.80 10.35
N VAL A 212 -16.91 18.62 10.27
CA VAL A 212 -16.23 18.28 9.01
C VAL A 212 -16.74 16.95 8.46
N ASP A 213 -17.32 16.96 7.26
CA ASP A 213 -17.93 15.80 6.59
C ASP A 213 -17.28 15.55 5.21
N GLU A 214 -15.96 15.39 5.21
CA GLU A 214 -15.17 15.13 4.02
C GLU A 214 -15.29 13.66 3.59
N ASP A 215 -14.94 13.35 2.34
CA ASP A 215 -14.95 11.99 1.78
C ASP A 215 -14.12 11.00 2.62
N ALA A 216 -12.99 11.47 3.16
CA ALA A 216 -12.17 10.76 4.11
C ALA A 216 -11.61 11.73 5.16
N THR A 217 -11.86 11.43 6.44
CA THR A 217 -11.38 12.25 7.55
C THR A 217 -10.53 11.40 8.50
N LEU A 218 -9.30 11.82 8.74
CA LEU A 218 -8.41 11.23 9.75
C LEU A 218 -8.37 12.13 10.99
N VAL A 219 -8.79 11.59 12.14
CA VAL A 219 -8.71 12.28 13.44
C VAL A 219 -7.53 11.72 14.22
N LEU A 220 -6.46 12.51 14.39
CA LEU A 220 -5.30 12.16 15.20
C LEU A 220 -5.53 12.59 16.64
N ALA A 221 -5.48 11.62 17.57
CA ALA A 221 -5.78 11.88 18.96
C ALA A 221 -5.00 10.94 19.88
N GLY A 222 -4.39 11.48 20.93
CA GLY A 222 -3.67 10.73 21.96
C GLY A 222 -4.58 9.84 22.82
N ALA A 223 -3.99 9.05 23.71
CA ALA A 223 -4.76 8.30 24.71
C ALA A 223 -5.49 9.29 25.65
N GLY A 224 -6.76 9.01 25.96
CA GLY A 224 -7.57 9.88 26.84
C GLY A 224 -8.07 11.19 26.23
N SER A 225 -7.78 11.50 24.96
CA SER A 225 -8.18 12.75 24.30
C SER A 225 -9.64 12.79 23.83
N GLY A 226 -10.46 11.79 24.18
CA GLY A 226 -11.89 11.76 23.82
C GLY A 226 -12.22 11.25 22.42
N LYS A 227 -11.40 10.37 21.81
CA LYS A 227 -11.69 9.76 20.50
C LYS A 227 -13.09 9.18 20.39
N THR A 228 -13.49 8.39 21.37
CA THR A 228 -14.84 7.79 21.42
C THR A 228 -15.92 8.85 21.52
N SER A 229 -15.69 9.93 22.26
CA SER A 229 -16.63 11.06 22.37
C SER A 229 -16.85 11.75 21.04
N VAL A 230 -15.80 11.95 20.24
CA VAL A 230 -15.90 12.54 18.88
C VAL A 230 -16.71 11.62 17.96
N ILE A 231 -16.47 10.29 17.98
CA ILE A 231 -17.21 9.34 17.15
C ILE A 231 -18.69 9.31 17.56
N THR A 232 -18.99 9.25 18.86
CA THR A 232 -20.35 9.29 19.40
C THR A 232 -21.07 10.58 18.98
N ALA A 233 -20.41 11.73 19.17
CA ALA A 233 -20.98 13.02 18.79
C ALA A 233 -21.16 13.15 17.27
N LYS A 234 -20.22 12.64 16.45
CA LYS A 234 -20.34 12.63 14.98
C LYS A 234 -21.56 11.82 14.52
N ALA A 235 -21.72 10.60 15.03
CA ALA A 235 -22.85 9.76 14.69
C ALA A 235 -24.19 10.41 15.07
N ALA A 236 -24.28 10.97 16.29
CA ALA A 236 -25.45 11.67 16.75
C ALA A 236 -25.76 12.95 15.93
N TYR A 237 -24.73 13.74 15.62
CA TYR A 237 -24.85 14.94 14.80
C TYR A 237 -25.41 14.62 13.41
N LEU A 238 -24.87 13.61 12.73
CA LEU A 238 -25.29 13.22 11.39
C LEU A 238 -26.79 12.89 11.32
N VAL A 239 -27.30 12.22 12.35
CA VAL A 239 -28.74 11.87 12.43
C VAL A 239 -29.59 13.06 12.84
N LYS A 240 -29.21 13.79 13.90
CA LYS A 240 -29.99 14.95 14.38
C LYS A 240 -30.01 16.10 13.37
N ALA A 241 -28.96 16.27 12.60
CA ALA A 241 -28.90 17.25 11.51
C ALA A 241 -29.66 16.79 10.24
N GLY A 242 -30.18 15.56 10.21
CA GLY A 242 -30.88 15.02 9.04
C GLY A 242 -29.96 14.73 7.84
N ILE A 243 -28.65 14.57 8.09
CA ILE A 243 -27.66 14.30 7.05
C ILE A 243 -27.68 12.82 6.67
N ARG A 244 -27.86 11.93 7.66
CA ARG A 244 -27.90 10.47 7.49
C ARG A 244 -28.99 9.87 8.38
N GLN A 245 -29.55 8.73 7.94
CA GLN A 245 -30.37 7.89 8.78
C GLN A 245 -29.48 6.95 9.62
N PRO A 246 -29.95 6.44 10.79
CA PRO A 246 -29.16 5.52 11.61
C PRO A 246 -28.63 4.31 10.84
N GLU A 247 -29.42 3.76 9.92
CA GLU A 247 -29.11 2.59 9.10
C GLU A 247 -28.04 2.88 8.03
N GLU A 248 -27.75 4.17 7.75
CA GLU A 248 -26.72 4.62 6.82
C GLU A 248 -25.36 4.84 7.52
N ILE A 249 -25.31 4.66 8.84
CA ILE A 249 -24.09 4.87 9.64
C ILE A 249 -23.54 3.53 10.08
N LEU A 250 -22.33 3.22 9.66
CA LEU A 250 -21.58 2.05 10.11
C LEU A 250 -20.50 2.48 11.09
N LEU A 251 -20.61 2.05 12.34
CA LEU A 251 -19.57 2.19 13.36
C LEU A 251 -18.77 0.88 13.45
N LEU A 252 -17.44 0.97 13.33
CA LEU A 252 -16.55 -0.17 13.45
C LEU A 252 -15.59 0.01 14.62
N ALA A 253 -15.44 -1.03 15.42
CA ALA A 253 -14.45 -1.13 16.48
C ALA A 253 -13.57 -2.37 16.28
N PHE A 254 -12.37 -2.33 16.84
CA PHE A 254 -11.45 -3.46 16.74
C PHE A 254 -11.90 -4.64 17.62
N ALA A 255 -12.28 -4.37 18.87
CA ALA A 255 -12.66 -5.38 19.85
C ALA A 255 -14.17 -5.42 20.08
N LYS A 256 -14.71 -6.60 20.42
CA LYS A 256 -16.13 -6.82 20.71
C LYS A 256 -16.64 -5.93 21.85
N ASN A 257 -15.87 -5.84 22.94
CA ASN A 257 -16.22 -5.00 24.08
C ASN A 257 -16.27 -3.51 23.72
N ALA A 258 -15.30 -3.05 22.89
CA ALA A 258 -15.30 -1.67 22.41
C ALA A 258 -16.50 -1.36 21.49
N ALA A 259 -16.93 -2.32 20.66
CA ALA A 259 -18.12 -2.17 19.84
C ALA A 259 -19.40 -2.08 20.71
N ALA A 260 -19.53 -2.93 21.73
CA ALA A 260 -20.66 -2.90 22.65
C ALA A 260 -20.71 -1.56 23.41
N GLU A 261 -19.60 -1.14 24.03
CA GLU A 261 -19.50 0.15 24.74
C GLU A 261 -19.84 1.33 23.82
N MET A 262 -19.35 1.30 22.57
CA MET A 262 -19.63 2.36 21.59
C MET A 262 -21.13 2.42 21.26
N SER A 263 -21.79 1.28 21.06
CA SER A 263 -23.24 1.21 20.78
C SER A 263 -24.04 1.79 21.93
N GLU A 264 -23.82 1.31 23.16
CA GLU A 264 -24.47 1.78 24.37
C GLU A 264 -24.27 3.28 24.58
N ARG A 265 -23.06 3.77 24.35
CA ARG A 265 -22.72 5.17 24.54
C ARG A 265 -23.37 6.08 23.50
N VAL A 266 -23.43 5.64 22.24
CA VAL A 266 -24.14 6.39 21.18
C VAL A 266 -25.62 6.48 21.52
N GLU A 267 -26.25 5.38 21.87
CA GLU A 267 -27.68 5.34 22.22
C GLU A 267 -27.99 6.18 23.47
N ALA A 268 -27.23 5.98 24.56
CA ALA A 268 -27.43 6.71 25.83
C ALA A 268 -27.25 8.23 25.70
N ARG A 269 -26.30 8.68 24.80
CA ARG A 269 -26.01 10.10 24.64
C ARG A 269 -26.83 10.81 23.58
N SER A 270 -27.23 10.11 22.55
CA SER A 270 -27.93 10.71 21.41
C SER A 270 -29.40 10.35 21.32
N GLY A 271 -29.85 9.29 22.00
CA GLY A 271 -31.15 8.67 21.80
C GLY A 271 -31.30 7.98 20.44
N VAL A 272 -30.17 7.76 19.72
CA VAL A 272 -30.18 7.18 18.38
C VAL A 272 -29.62 5.75 18.45
N PRO A 273 -30.36 4.72 18.05
CA PRO A 273 -29.93 3.33 18.11
C PRO A 273 -29.02 2.98 16.93
N ILE A 274 -27.71 3.28 17.05
CA ILE A 274 -26.71 2.90 16.07
C ILE A 274 -25.85 1.77 16.66
N VAL A 275 -25.84 0.63 15.97
CA VAL A 275 -25.09 -0.55 16.41
C VAL A 275 -23.67 -0.53 15.83
N ALA A 276 -22.69 -0.42 16.72
CA ALA A 276 -21.28 -0.61 16.34
C ALA A 276 -20.96 -2.10 16.21
N ARG A 277 -20.07 -2.44 15.28
CA ARG A 277 -19.69 -3.83 14.97
C ARG A 277 -18.16 -3.96 14.93
N THR A 278 -17.65 -5.17 15.09
CA THR A 278 -16.28 -5.48 14.74
C THR A 278 -16.16 -5.75 13.23
N PHE A 279 -14.93 -5.64 12.70
CA PHE A 279 -14.68 -6.02 11.30
C PHE A 279 -15.09 -7.46 11.00
N HIS A 280 -14.81 -8.39 11.91
CA HIS A 280 -15.21 -9.79 11.78
C HIS A 280 -16.73 -9.98 11.80
N ALA A 281 -17.44 -9.28 12.67
CA ALA A 281 -18.90 -9.36 12.71
C ALA A 281 -19.54 -8.84 11.41
N LEU A 282 -19.03 -7.72 10.89
CA LEU A 282 -19.46 -7.19 9.59
C LEU A 282 -19.16 -8.16 8.45
N ALA A 283 -17.93 -8.71 8.41
CA ALA A 283 -17.53 -9.67 7.39
C ALA A 283 -18.42 -10.92 7.40
N TYR A 284 -18.72 -11.43 8.58
CA TYR A 284 -19.59 -12.61 8.76
C TYR A 284 -21.02 -12.36 8.30
N ASP A 285 -21.53 -11.14 8.53
CA ASP A 285 -22.85 -10.74 8.03
C ASP A 285 -22.87 -10.62 6.50
N ILE A 286 -21.79 -10.06 5.91
CA ILE A 286 -21.63 -9.97 4.45
C ILE A 286 -21.67 -11.35 3.81
N ILE A 287 -20.92 -12.31 4.38
CA ILE A 287 -20.91 -13.69 3.89
C ILE A 287 -22.33 -14.29 3.96
N GLY A 288 -23.00 -14.16 5.12
CA GLY A 288 -24.37 -14.65 5.29
C GLY A 288 -25.37 -14.05 4.30
N MET A 289 -25.23 -12.75 3.99
CA MET A 289 -26.09 -12.07 3.00
C MET A 289 -25.85 -12.56 1.56
N VAL A 290 -24.61 -12.87 1.22
CA VAL A 290 -24.24 -13.28 -0.15
C VAL A 290 -24.50 -14.76 -0.39
N GLU A 291 -24.27 -15.61 0.63
CA GLU A 291 -24.37 -17.07 0.52
C GLU A 291 -25.73 -17.62 0.99
N GLY A 292 -26.57 -16.78 1.58
CA GLY A 292 -27.87 -17.18 2.14
C GLY A 292 -27.79 -17.83 3.52
N SER A 293 -26.59 -18.19 3.98
CA SER A 293 -26.36 -18.73 5.32
C SER A 293 -24.94 -18.38 5.79
N LYS A 294 -24.76 -18.32 7.10
CA LYS A 294 -23.45 -18.10 7.70
C LYS A 294 -22.70 -19.43 7.80
N PRO A 295 -21.47 -19.57 7.26
CA PRO A 295 -20.67 -20.79 7.39
C PRO A 295 -20.30 -21.03 8.86
N ALA A 296 -20.09 -22.30 9.24
CA ALA A 296 -19.61 -22.63 10.57
C ALA A 296 -18.18 -22.13 10.80
N LEU A 297 -17.90 -21.63 12.00
CA LEU A 297 -16.55 -21.26 12.39
C LEU A 297 -15.75 -22.50 12.77
N ALA A 298 -14.45 -22.46 12.51
CA ALA A 298 -13.53 -23.48 13.00
C ALA A 298 -13.45 -23.44 14.53
N ASP A 299 -13.39 -24.60 15.17
CA ASP A 299 -13.42 -24.72 16.64
C ASP A 299 -12.26 -23.95 17.31
N HIS A 300 -11.10 -23.92 16.66
CA HIS A 300 -9.90 -23.22 17.11
C HIS A 300 -9.87 -21.72 16.75
N ALA A 301 -10.88 -21.18 16.06
CA ALA A 301 -10.84 -19.78 15.61
C ALA A 301 -10.77 -18.78 16.77
N THR A 302 -11.33 -19.13 17.92
CA THR A 302 -11.36 -18.30 19.14
C THR A 302 -10.40 -18.77 20.23
N ASP A 303 -9.59 -19.81 19.98
CA ASP A 303 -8.74 -20.46 20.96
C ASP A 303 -7.32 -20.67 20.37
N ASP A 304 -6.37 -19.83 20.81
CA ASP A 304 -4.99 -19.87 20.36
C ASP A 304 -4.24 -21.15 20.80
N GLU A 305 -4.64 -21.75 21.93
CA GLU A 305 -4.05 -23.01 22.40
C GLU A 305 -4.53 -24.17 21.51
N ALA A 306 -5.83 -24.23 21.24
CA ALA A 306 -6.41 -25.21 20.32
C ALA A 306 -5.82 -25.08 18.90
N PHE A 307 -5.62 -23.85 18.42
CA PHE A 307 -4.96 -23.59 17.13
C PHE A 307 -3.53 -24.13 17.10
N THR A 308 -2.74 -23.82 18.14
CA THR A 308 -1.35 -24.30 18.24
C THR A 308 -1.30 -25.83 18.36
N ALA A 309 -2.21 -26.43 19.13
CA ALA A 309 -2.33 -27.86 19.25
C ALA A 309 -2.67 -28.54 17.90
N MET A 310 -3.54 -27.94 17.10
CA MET A 310 -3.85 -28.40 15.75
C MET A 310 -2.61 -28.37 14.84
N ILE A 311 -1.82 -27.30 14.86
CA ILE A 311 -0.57 -27.21 14.08
C ILE A 311 0.42 -28.30 14.51
N LYS A 312 0.57 -28.55 15.83
CA LYS A 312 1.41 -29.64 16.34
C LYS A 312 0.94 -31.00 15.85
N GLN A 313 -0.37 -31.24 15.88
CA GLN A 313 -0.93 -32.51 15.41
C GLN A 313 -0.72 -32.69 13.91
N ILE A 314 -0.86 -31.61 13.11
CA ILE A 314 -0.56 -31.64 11.67
C ILE A 314 0.90 -32.01 11.43
N LEU A 315 1.84 -31.35 12.12
CA LEU A 315 3.27 -31.68 12.00
C LEU A 315 3.53 -33.15 12.32
N LYS A 316 2.98 -33.65 13.43
CA LYS A 316 3.12 -35.05 13.83
C LYS A 316 2.60 -36.00 12.76
N ASP A 317 1.40 -35.78 12.25
CA ASP A 317 0.79 -36.65 11.24
C ASP A 317 1.57 -36.64 9.92
N LEU A 318 2.09 -35.46 9.51
CA LEU A 318 2.90 -35.32 8.30
C LEU A 318 4.25 -36.05 8.41
N VAL A 319 4.89 -36.07 9.59
CA VAL A 319 6.12 -36.83 9.81
C VAL A 319 5.89 -38.33 9.61
N HIS A 320 4.74 -38.85 10.02
CA HIS A 320 4.44 -40.30 9.92
C HIS A 320 3.90 -40.71 8.55
N THR A 321 3.42 -39.78 7.73
CA THR A 321 2.67 -40.15 6.49
C THR A 321 3.41 -39.84 5.18
N LEU A 322 4.30 -38.86 5.12
CA LEU A 322 4.91 -38.40 3.86
C LEU A 322 6.44 -38.28 3.99
N SER A 323 7.19 -39.18 3.34
CA SER A 323 8.65 -39.24 3.44
C SER A 323 9.38 -37.94 3.07
N GLU A 324 8.95 -37.23 2.04
CA GLU A 324 9.59 -35.97 1.61
C GLU A 324 9.27 -34.83 2.56
N VAL A 325 8.05 -34.77 3.09
CA VAL A 325 7.64 -33.76 4.08
C VAL A 325 8.34 -34.03 5.43
N SER A 326 8.43 -35.28 5.84
CA SER A 326 9.14 -35.64 7.07
C SER A 326 10.62 -35.27 6.98
N LYS A 327 11.28 -35.51 5.85
CA LYS A 327 12.65 -35.05 5.61
C LYS A 327 12.76 -33.51 5.74
N ALA A 328 11.83 -32.75 5.14
CA ALA A 328 11.84 -31.28 5.23
C ALA A 328 11.68 -30.81 6.68
N ILE A 329 10.80 -31.46 7.47
CA ILE A 329 10.60 -31.14 8.89
C ILE A 329 11.88 -31.43 9.69
N ILE A 330 12.48 -32.59 9.50
CA ILE A 330 13.73 -32.97 10.21
C ILE A 330 14.86 -32.01 9.81
N GLN A 331 15.03 -31.73 8.52
CA GLN A 331 16.02 -30.77 8.02
C GLN A 331 15.84 -29.37 8.63
N TRP A 332 14.59 -28.96 8.83
CA TRP A 332 14.30 -27.69 9.50
C TRP A 332 14.83 -27.69 10.94
N PHE A 333 14.50 -28.71 11.73
CA PHE A 333 14.93 -28.79 13.12
C PHE A 333 16.44 -28.96 13.26
N ALA A 334 17.04 -29.79 12.43
CA ALA A 334 18.47 -30.07 12.50
C ALA A 334 19.36 -28.90 12.07
N HIS A 335 18.94 -28.15 11.03
CA HIS A 335 19.84 -27.22 10.35
C HIS A 335 19.32 -25.78 10.18
N PHE A 336 18.03 -25.53 10.36
CA PHE A 336 17.40 -24.24 10.07
C PHE A 336 16.62 -23.62 11.23
N LEU A 337 16.38 -24.35 12.31
CA LEU A 337 15.65 -23.84 13.47
C LEU A 337 16.31 -22.59 14.06
N VAL A 338 17.61 -22.61 14.19
CA VAL A 338 18.41 -21.49 14.70
C VAL A 338 18.94 -20.63 13.55
N GLU A 339 19.02 -19.31 13.77
CA GLU A 339 19.64 -18.40 12.79
C GLU A 339 21.16 -18.67 12.71
N PRO A 340 21.71 -18.86 11.50
CA PRO A 340 23.12 -19.24 11.34
C PRO A 340 24.05 -18.03 11.54
N LYS A 341 24.36 -17.71 12.78
CA LYS A 341 25.39 -16.72 13.15
C LYS A 341 26.64 -17.42 13.65
N THR A 342 27.78 -16.95 13.17
CA THR A 342 29.10 -17.46 13.50
C THR A 342 29.94 -16.35 14.13
N GLU A 343 31.11 -16.68 14.65
CA GLU A 343 32.10 -15.73 15.17
C GLU A 343 32.37 -14.56 14.22
N TRP A 344 32.28 -14.81 12.91
CA TRP A 344 32.53 -13.83 11.85
C TRP A 344 31.47 -12.75 11.71
N ASP A 345 30.31 -12.92 12.32
CA ASP A 345 29.21 -11.97 12.32
C ASP A 345 29.28 -10.95 13.46
N PHE A 346 30.36 -11.02 14.30
CA PHE A 346 30.54 -10.20 15.48
C PHE A 346 31.90 -9.48 15.47
N GLU A 347 31.92 -8.25 15.97
CA GLU A 347 33.14 -7.46 16.07
C GLU A 347 33.94 -7.77 17.33
N THR A 348 33.28 -8.22 18.41
CA THR A 348 33.89 -8.47 19.71
C THR A 348 33.56 -9.84 20.27
N LYS A 349 34.51 -10.42 21.02
CA LYS A 349 34.34 -11.68 21.73
C LYS A 349 33.14 -11.67 22.68
N HIS A 350 32.93 -10.57 23.39
CA HIS A 350 31.82 -10.41 24.34
C HIS A 350 30.46 -10.47 23.63
N ALA A 351 30.30 -9.74 22.51
CA ALA A 351 29.06 -9.76 21.73
C ALA A 351 28.72 -11.16 21.21
N TYR A 352 29.72 -11.91 20.74
CA TYR A 352 29.53 -13.29 20.29
C TYR A 352 29.07 -14.22 21.42
N TYR A 353 29.80 -14.25 22.55
CA TYR A 353 29.42 -15.12 23.65
C TYR A 353 28.10 -14.77 24.31
N THR A 354 27.77 -13.47 24.43
CA THR A 354 26.45 -13.02 24.90
C THR A 354 25.33 -13.53 23.98
N HIS A 355 25.57 -13.46 22.67
CA HIS A 355 24.61 -14.00 21.69
C HIS A 355 24.45 -15.52 21.85
N MET A 356 25.56 -16.26 21.98
CA MET A 356 25.53 -17.72 22.13
C MET A 356 24.83 -18.16 23.42
N GLU A 357 25.03 -17.45 24.53
CA GLU A 357 24.32 -17.69 25.77
C GLU A 357 22.81 -17.49 25.64
N GLN A 358 22.40 -16.44 24.96
CA GLN A 358 20.98 -16.12 24.73
C GLN A 358 20.28 -17.12 23.80
N GLN A 359 21.01 -17.70 22.84
CA GLN A 359 20.44 -18.65 21.87
C GLN A 359 20.26 -20.05 22.46
N ASP A 360 20.98 -20.42 23.53
CA ASP A 360 20.98 -21.78 24.16
C ASP A 360 21.01 -22.90 23.11
N LEU A 361 22.06 -22.88 22.26
CA LEU A 361 22.19 -23.84 21.17
C LEU A 361 22.30 -25.28 21.69
N ARG A 362 21.26 -26.08 21.40
CA ARG A 362 21.22 -27.50 21.79
C ARG A 362 21.13 -28.38 20.56
N THR A 363 21.94 -29.45 20.58
CA THR A 363 21.92 -30.50 19.57
C THR A 363 20.62 -31.31 19.64
N LEU A 364 20.39 -32.16 18.65
CA LEU A 364 19.31 -33.15 18.70
C LEU A 364 19.46 -34.18 19.85
N GLN A 365 20.66 -34.35 20.40
CA GLN A 365 20.88 -35.14 21.63
C GLN A 365 20.68 -34.34 22.93
N GLY A 366 20.51 -32.99 22.81
CA GLY A 366 20.27 -32.10 23.94
C GLY A 366 21.52 -31.44 24.54
N GLU A 367 22.73 -31.74 24.01
CA GLU A 367 23.96 -31.10 24.46
C GLU A 367 23.98 -29.62 24.08
N LYS A 368 24.54 -28.80 24.96
CA LYS A 368 24.78 -27.39 24.68
C LYS A 368 26.12 -27.23 23.97
N VAL A 369 26.09 -26.69 22.74
CA VAL A 369 27.30 -26.52 21.93
C VAL A 369 27.77 -25.05 21.92
N LYS A 370 29.03 -24.83 21.57
CA LYS A 370 29.73 -23.55 21.63
C LYS A 370 29.63 -22.75 20.33
N SER A 371 29.30 -23.41 19.21
CA SER A 371 29.16 -22.74 17.92
C SER A 371 28.01 -23.32 17.10
N TYR A 372 27.55 -22.52 16.11
CA TYR A 372 26.54 -22.98 15.15
C TYR A 372 27.08 -24.09 14.24
N GLU A 373 28.38 -24.11 13.97
CA GLU A 373 29.02 -25.09 13.10
C GLU A 373 29.14 -26.42 13.81
N GLU A 374 29.46 -26.42 15.10
CA GLU A 374 29.40 -27.64 15.95
C GLU A 374 27.97 -28.18 16.04
N LEU A 375 26.94 -27.30 16.17
CA LEU A 375 25.54 -27.74 16.13
C LEU A 375 25.22 -28.48 14.82
N GLN A 376 25.69 -27.97 13.69
CA GLN A 376 25.46 -28.61 12.40
C GLN A 376 26.14 -29.98 12.29
N ILE A 377 27.38 -30.08 12.77
CA ILE A 377 28.14 -31.35 12.78
C ILE A 377 27.44 -32.37 13.69
N ALA A 378 27.12 -31.98 14.92
CA ALA A 378 26.46 -32.85 15.91
C ALA A 378 25.12 -33.39 15.40
N ASN A 379 24.26 -32.48 14.88
CA ASN A 379 22.97 -32.88 14.35
C ASN A 379 23.10 -33.80 13.13
N TRP A 380 24.07 -33.52 12.24
CA TRP A 380 24.33 -34.37 11.09
C TRP A 380 24.81 -35.76 11.50
N LEU A 381 25.72 -35.89 12.51
CA LEU A 381 26.16 -37.17 13.06
C LEU A 381 24.96 -37.95 13.62
N TYR A 382 24.12 -37.28 14.42
CA TYR A 382 22.93 -37.88 14.99
C TYR A 382 21.94 -38.35 13.92
N GLU A 383 21.63 -37.52 12.91
CA GLU A 383 20.74 -37.90 11.80
C GLU A 383 21.22 -39.14 11.05
N ASN A 384 22.53 -39.28 10.88
CA ASN A 384 23.13 -40.40 10.16
C ASN A 384 23.47 -41.62 11.05
N GLY A 385 22.98 -41.61 12.30
CA GLY A 385 23.14 -42.74 13.23
C GLY A 385 24.59 -42.98 13.65
N VAL A 386 25.41 -41.91 13.64
CA VAL A 386 26.78 -41.96 14.15
C VAL A 386 26.77 -41.56 15.61
N GLU A 387 27.12 -42.49 16.50
CA GLU A 387 27.19 -42.22 17.93
C GLU A 387 28.46 -41.43 18.24
N TYR A 388 28.31 -40.35 19.02
CA TYR A 388 29.41 -39.47 19.38
C TYR A 388 29.31 -38.96 20.83
N GLU A 389 30.45 -38.56 21.38
CA GLU A 389 30.57 -37.77 22.61
C GLU A 389 30.99 -36.34 22.23
N TYR A 390 30.34 -35.34 22.79
CA TYR A 390 30.68 -33.93 22.60
C TYR A 390 31.60 -33.45 23.71
N GLU A 391 32.72 -32.81 23.36
CA GLU A 391 33.79 -32.34 24.27
C GLU A 391 34.28 -33.43 25.29
N PRO A 392 34.56 -34.65 24.83
CA PRO A 392 35.09 -35.67 25.73
C PRO A 392 36.45 -35.26 26.29
N VAL A 393 36.79 -35.76 27.47
CA VAL A 393 38.19 -35.66 27.96
C VAL A 393 39.04 -36.56 27.09
N TYR A 394 40.14 -36.04 26.54
CA TYR A 394 41.05 -36.81 25.72
C TYR A 394 41.67 -37.95 26.55
N GLU A 395 41.69 -39.16 26.01
CA GLU A 395 42.03 -40.38 26.75
C GLU A 395 43.49 -40.45 27.23
N HIS A 396 44.40 -39.68 26.59
CA HIS A 396 45.79 -39.64 26.98
C HIS A 396 46.08 -38.38 27.82
N LYS A 397 46.82 -38.55 28.93
CA LYS A 397 47.24 -37.43 29.77
C LYS A 397 48.34 -36.64 29.07
N ILE A 398 48.01 -35.39 28.75
CA ILE A 398 48.97 -34.47 28.13
C ILE A 398 49.64 -33.68 29.25
N ALA A 399 50.83 -34.13 29.63
CA ALA A 399 51.62 -33.53 30.73
C ALA A 399 52.42 -32.33 30.24
N GLU A 400 51.78 -31.21 29.88
CA GLU A 400 52.47 -29.92 29.74
C GLU A 400 52.04 -28.98 30.86
N THR A 401 53.02 -28.50 31.63
CA THR A 401 52.86 -27.46 32.66
C THR A 401 52.24 -26.20 32.04
N GLY A 402 50.94 -25.93 32.34
CA GLY A 402 50.25 -24.72 31.96
C GLY A 402 49.10 -24.84 30.97
N ARG A 403 48.84 -26.02 30.41
CA ARG A 403 47.66 -26.30 29.58
C ARG A 403 46.62 -27.11 30.33
N ARG A 404 45.33 -26.75 30.19
CA ARG A 404 44.18 -27.54 30.72
C ARG A 404 44.10 -28.87 29.97
N ASP A 405 43.45 -29.87 30.58
CA ASP A 405 43.12 -31.12 29.91
C ASP A 405 42.47 -30.82 28.55
N TYR A 406 42.98 -31.49 27.52
CA TYR A 406 42.51 -31.29 26.15
C TYR A 406 41.14 -31.96 26.00
N GLN A 407 40.22 -31.26 25.39
CA GLN A 407 38.88 -31.72 25.05
C GLN A 407 38.66 -31.50 23.57
N PRO A 408 38.74 -32.55 22.72
CA PRO A 408 38.36 -32.49 21.31
C PRO A 408 36.88 -32.15 21.17
N ASP A 409 36.46 -31.54 20.04
CA ASP A 409 35.06 -31.18 19.85
C ASP A 409 34.15 -32.41 19.85
N PHE A 410 34.55 -33.51 19.16
CA PHE A 410 33.77 -34.74 19.12
C PHE A 410 34.71 -35.99 19.16
N ARG A 411 34.18 -37.07 19.72
CA ARG A 411 34.74 -38.41 19.61
C ARG A 411 33.66 -39.37 19.10
N LEU A 412 33.94 -40.08 18.02
CA LEU A 412 33.04 -41.11 17.50
C LEU A 412 33.23 -42.40 18.36
N THR A 413 32.15 -42.82 19.03
CA THR A 413 32.23 -43.86 20.05
C THR A 413 32.56 -45.24 19.48
N GLU A 414 32.06 -45.58 18.27
CA GLU A 414 32.30 -46.88 17.65
C GLU A 414 33.73 -47.03 17.10
N SER A 415 34.31 -45.94 16.55
CA SER A 415 35.62 -46.01 15.90
C SER A 415 36.77 -45.41 16.70
N GLY A 416 36.46 -44.64 17.77
CA GLY A 416 37.47 -43.89 18.53
C GLY A 416 38.08 -42.70 17.79
N VAL A 417 37.55 -42.34 16.62
CA VAL A 417 38.01 -41.20 15.80
C VAL A 417 37.59 -39.90 16.45
N TYR A 418 38.50 -38.92 16.47
CA TYR A 418 38.24 -37.59 16.97
C TYR A 418 37.93 -36.61 15.80
N ILE A 419 37.07 -35.64 16.04
CA ILE A 419 36.76 -34.56 15.10
C ILE A 419 37.04 -33.25 15.80
N GLU A 420 37.75 -32.34 15.09
CA GLU A 420 37.94 -30.94 15.48
C GLU A 420 37.38 -30.05 14.41
N HIS A 421 36.64 -29.06 14.85
CA HIS A 421 36.12 -28.01 13.98
C HIS A 421 36.88 -26.70 14.17
N PHE A 422 37.59 -26.26 13.12
CA PHE A 422 38.39 -25.04 13.16
C PHE A 422 37.66 -23.85 12.59
N GLY A 423 37.52 -22.79 13.39
CA GLY A 423 36.84 -21.52 13.04
C GLY A 423 37.65 -20.63 12.09
N VAL A 424 38.25 -21.19 11.03
CA VAL A 424 39.08 -20.45 10.07
C VAL A 424 38.43 -20.31 8.72
N ARG A 425 38.66 -19.15 8.10
CA ARG A 425 38.30 -18.87 6.70
C ARG A 425 39.53 -18.91 5.82
N ARG A 426 39.34 -19.28 4.55
CA ARG A 426 40.38 -19.39 3.55
C ARG A 426 40.23 -18.31 2.49
N LYS A 427 41.33 -17.63 2.15
CA LYS A 427 41.38 -16.69 1.03
C LYS A 427 42.56 -17.01 0.15
N ARG A 428 42.32 -17.15 -1.15
CA ARG A 428 43.37 -17.32 -2.14
C ARG A 428 44.05 -15.98 -2.35
N MET A 429 45.39 -15.97 -2.19
CA MET A 429 46.22 -14.80 -2.36
C MET A 429 46.61 -14.63 -3.84
N LEU A 430 47.16 -13.45 -4.18
CA LEU A 430 47.60 -13.14 -5.55
C LEU A 430 48.74 -14.03 -6.06
N ASP A 431 49.55 -14.58 -5.16
CA ASP A 431 50.62 -15.53 -5.43
C ASP A 431 50.16 -16.98 -5.63
N GLY A 432 48.84 -17.20 -5.59
CA GLY A 432 48.20 -18.51 -5.71
C GLY A 432 48.19 -19.35 -4.43
N SER A 433 48.79 -18.87 -3.32
CA SER A 433 48.74 -19.56 -2.00
C SER A 433 47.39 -19.33 -1.32
N ASP A 434 46.98 -20.29 -0.49
CA ASP A 434 45.83 -20.15 0.39
C ASP A 434 46.29 -19.66 1.77
N ARG A 435 45.68 -18.56 2.25
CA ARG A 435 45.95 -18.00 3.57
C ARG A 435 44.74 -18.18 4.46
N LEU A 436 44.95 -18.70 5.68
CA LEU A 436 43.92 -18.85 6.70
C LEU A 436 43.77 -17.57 7.52
N PHE A 437 42.53 -17.24 7.86
CA PHE A 437 42.13 -16.09 8.67
C PHE A 437 41.24 -16.57 9.81
N THR A 438 41.34 -15.90 10.94
CA THR A 438 40.47 -16.09 12.13
C THR A 438 39.46 -14.97 12.22
N ALA A 439 38.43 -15.13 13.07
CA ALA A 439 37.47 -14.07 13.38
C ALA A 439 38.17 -12.81 13.93
N PRO A 440 37.59 -11.59 13.79
CA PRO A 440 38.27 -10.32 14.08
C PRO A 440 38.85 -10.22 15.50
N PHE A 441 38.24 -10.87 16.47
CA PHE A 441 38.63 -10.83 17.89
C PHE A 441 39.48 -12.03 18.32
N VAL A 442 39.90 -12.89 17.39
CA VAL A 442 40.72 -14.10 17.65
C VAL A 442 42.14 -13.85 17.16
N ASN A 443 43.13 -14.02 18.06
CA ASN A 443 44.54 -13.93 17.68
C ASN A 443 44.90 -15.06 16.71
N ARG A 444 45.23 -14.68 15.46
CA ARG A 444 45.47 -15.62 14.37
C ARG A 444 46.67 -16.52 14.64
N GLU A 445 47.77 -15.96 15.15
CA GLU A 445 49.03 -16.73 15.32
C GLU A 445 48.87 -17.77 16.43
N GLU A 446 48.30 -17.39 17.56
CA GLU A 446 47.99 -18.31 18.68
C GLU A 446 46.99 -19.39 18.27
N TYR A 447 45.99 -19.04 17.46
CA TYR A 447 44.99 -20.00 16.99
C TYR A 447 45.60 -21.05 16.06
N LEU A 448 46.41 -20.63 15.07
CA LEU A 448 47.09 -21.55 14.15
C LEU A 448 48.11 -22.43 14.89
N ALA A 449 48.86 -21.88 15.84
CA ALA A 449 49.74 -22.68 16.70
C ALA A 449 48.96 -23.70 17.55
N SER A 450 47.74 -23.35 17.97
CA SER A 450 46.86 -24.30 18.68
C SER A 450 46.38 -25.43 17.75
N MET A 451 46.11 -25.14 16.48
CA MET A 451 45.73 -26.17 15.50
C MET A 451 46.89 -27.15 15.27
N ASP A 452 48.09 -26.63 15.08
CA ASP A 452 49.29 -27.49 14.87
C ASP A 452 49.59 -28.34 16.10
N TRP A 453 49.47 -27.75 17.29
CA TRP A 453 49.63 -28.53 18.55
C TRP A 453 48.59 -29.64 18.66
N LYS A 454 47.31 -29.43 18.32
CA LYS A 454 46.29 -30.49 18.33
C LYS A 454 46.69 -31.65 17.40
N ARG A 455 47.18 -31.34 16.20
CA ARG A 455 47.69 -32.35 15.24
C ARG A 455 48.85 -33.13 15.79
N GLU A 456 49.82 -32.46 16.41
CA GLU A 456 50.98 -33.12 17.05
C GLU A 456 50.56 -34.03 18.19
N VAL A 457 49.59 -33.62 19.01
CA VAL A 457 49.06 -34.47 20.11
C VAL A 457 48.46 -35.75 19.57
N HIS A 458 47.60 -35.68 18.55
CA HIS A 458 47.00 -36.87 17.96
C HIS A 458 48.02 -37.75 17.25
N ALA A 459 49.01 -37.16 16.57
CA ALA A 459 50.10 -37.91 15.94
C ALA A 459 50.98 -38.63 16.96
N ALA A 460 51.31 -37.95 18.07
CA ALA A 460 52.15 -38.54 19.15
C ALA A 460 51.49 -39.72 19.87
N HIS A 461 50.17 -39.78 19.93
CA HIS A 461 49.42 -40.85 20.58
C HIS A 461 48.77 -41.82 19.59
N GLU A 462 49.10 -41.71 18.29
CA GLU A 462 48.58 -42.57 17.21
C GLU A 462 47.04 -42.60 17.14
N THR A 463 46.37 -41.48 17.52
CA THR A 463 44.92 -41.33 17.44
C THR A 463 44.52 -40.64 16.13
N THR A 464 43.40 -41.05 15.57
CA THR A 464 42.91 -40.47 14.31
C THR A 464 42.15 -39.16 14.56
N LEU A 465 42.62 -38.06 13.93
CA LEU A 465 42.00 -36.77 13.95
C LEU A 465 41.39 -36.44 12.59
N ILE A 466 40.10 -36.10 12.54
CA ILE A 466 39.42 -35.56 11.40
C ILE A 466 39.18 -34.05 11.62
N GLU A 467 39.63 -33.25 10.67
CA GLU A 467 39.50 -31.80 10.75
C GLU A 467 38.37 -31.30 9.82
N THR A 468 37.55 -30.39 10.33
CA THR A 468 36.56 -29.65 9.60
C THR A 468 36.78 -28.15 9.78
N TYR A 469 36.30 -27.33 8.84
CA TYR A 469 36.67 -25.92 8.82
C TYR A 469 35.47 -25.01 8.48
N SER A 470 35.45 -23.81 9.07
CA SER A 470 34.43 -22.80 8.73
C SER A 470 34.41 -22.42 7.25
N PHE A 471 35.55 -22.47 6.53
CA PHE A 471 35.56 -22.24 5.09
C PHE A 471 34.83 -23.34 4.30
N GLU A 472 34.80 -24.58 4.78
CA GLU A 472 34.04 -25.67 4.15
C GLU A 472 32.52 -25.38 4.21
N ARG A 473 32.06 -24.77 5.31
CA ARG A 473 30.67 -24.32 5.43
C ARG A 473 30.36 -23.19 4.44
N GLN A 474 31.27 -22.20 4.29
CA GLN A 474 31.09 -21.11 3.30
C GLN A 474 31.01 -21.65 1.87
N GLU A 475 31.81 -22.67 1.58
CA GLU A 475 31.83 -23.37 0.29
C GLU A 475 30.64 -24.33 0.11
N GLY A 476 29.80 -24.49 1.15
CA GLY A 476 28.61 -25.34 1.13
C GLY A 476 28.92 -26.85 1.22
N ARG A 477 30.12 -27.24 1.63
CA ARG A 477 30.61 -28.64 1.65
C ARG A 477 30.99 -29.16 3.03
N LEU A 478 30.68 -28.45 4.14
CA LEU A 478 31.05 -28.88 5.48
C LEU A 478 30.57 -30.31 5.78
N LEU A 479 29.28 -30.57 5.60
CA LEU A 479 28.69 -31.87 5.95
C LEU A 479 29.02 -32.97 4.93
N THR A 480 29.07 -32.63 3.63
CA THR A 480 29.50 -33.59 2.61
C THR A 480 30.96 -33.95 2.74
N GLY A 481 31.82 -32.96 3.04
CA GLY A 481 33.24 -33.19 3.30
C GLY A 481 33.46 -34.01 4.60
N LEU A 482 32.65 -33.76 5.62
CA LEU A 482 32.66 -34.59 6.84
C LEU A 482 32.29 -36.05 6.52
N ALA A 483 31.21 -36.27 5.75
CA ALA A 483 30.77 -37.59 5.33
C ALA A 483 31.91 -38.37 4.62
N GLU A 484 32.58 -37.71 3.67
CA GLU A 484 33.72 -38.31 2.94
C GLU A 484 34.88 -38.70 3.88
N LYS A 485 35.20 -37.81 4.84
CA LYS A 485 36.31 -38.03 5.79
C LYS A 485 36.04 -39.14 6.79
N ILE A 486 34.79 -39.31 7.27
CA ILE A 486 34.46 -40.36 8.24
C ILE A 486 34.06 -41.70 7.60
N ALA A 487 33.74 -41.72 6.30
CA ALA A 487 33.32 -42.95 5.59
C ALA A 487 34.27 -44.18 5.78
N PRO A 488 35.62 -44.01 5.88
CA PRO A 488 36.50 -45.13 6.15
C PRO A 488 36.39 -45.71 7.57
N HIS A 489 35.78 -44.98 8.51
CA HIS A 489 35.80 -45.28 9.93
C HIS A 489 34.44 -45.69 10.50
N VAL A 490 33.33 -45.26 9.83
CA VAL A 490 31.97 -45.53 10.30
C VAL A 490 31.05 -45.86 9.14
N THR A 491 30.02 -46.68 9.41
CA THR A 491 28.95 -46.97 8.48
C THR A 491 27.74 -46.08 8.82
N LEU A 492 27.32 -45.22 7.89
CA LEU A 492 26.16 -44.36 8.10
C LEU A 492 24.87 -45.20 8.11
N LYS A 493 24.06 -45.03 9.13
CA LYS A 493 22.76 -45.68 9.32
C LYS A 493 21.73 -44.59 9.66
N PRO A 494 21.17 -43.90 8.66
CA PRO A 494 20.25 -42.78 8.92
C PRO A 494 19.13 -43.18 9.89
N ARG A 495 18.92 -42.35 10.91
CA ARG A 495 17.85 -42.55 11.89
C ARG A 495 16.50 -42.33 11.23
N PRO A 496 15.47 -43.12 11.60
CA PRO A 496 14.10 -42.85 11.16
C PRO A 496 13.63 -41.45 11.57
N ALA A 497 12.84 -40.80 10.70
CA ALA A 497 12.40 -39.44 10.92
C ALA A 497 11.49 -39.28 12.15
N ASP A 498 10.68 -40.29 12.44
CA ASP A 498 9.82 -40.36 13.64
C ASP A 498 10.66 -40.35 14.93
N THR A 499 11.73 -41.15 14.97
CA THR A 499 12.67 -41.18 16.12
C THR A 499 13.31 -39.82 16.38
N ILE A 500 13.75 -39.13 15.30
CA ILE A 500 14.32 -37.77 15.41
C ILE A 500 13.24 -36.78 15.87
N TYR A 501 12.03 -36.90 15.33
CA TYR A 501 10.93 -36.02 15.71
C TYR A 501 10.51 -36.17 17.17
N ASP A 502 10.46 -37.40 17.68
CA ASP A 502 10.17 -37.67 19.09
C ASP A 502 11.22 -37.00 20.01
N GLN A 503 12.49 -37.06 19.63
CA GLN A 503 13.57 -36.37 20.35
C GLN A 503 13.38 -34.83 20.32
N VAL A 504 12.97 -34.25 19.18
CA VAL A 504 12.68 -32.83 19.05
C VAL A 504 11.48 -32.40 19.91
N ILE A 505 10.49 -33.29 20.11
CA ILE A 505 9.37 -33.06 21.03
C ILE A 505 9.88 -33.01 22.48
N GLU A 506 10.71 -33.95 22.91
CA GLU A 506 11.30 -33.98 24.24
C GLU A 506 12.08 -32.70 24.57
N LEU A 507 12.77 -32.15 23.58
CA LEU A 507 13.48 -30.87 23.68
C LEU A 507 12.58 -29.65 23.65
N LYS A 508 11.25 -29.81 23.54
CA LYS A 508 10.22 -28.74 23.46
C LYS A 508 10.41 -27.76 22.29
N GLN A 509 11.17 -28.15 21.28
CA GLN A 509 11.43 -27.31 20.11
C GLN A 509 10.20 -27.20 19.18
N VAL A 510 9.34 -28.24 19.17
CA VAL A 510 8.09 -28.26 18.39
C VAL A 510 7.12 -27.17 18.81
N ASP A 511 7.10 -26.80 20.09
CA ASP A 511 6.18 -25.81 20.63
C ASP A 511 6.42 -24.42 20.02
N ALA A 512 7.65 -23.95 20.09
CA ALA A 512 8.04 -22.66 19.52
C ALA A 512 7.88 -22.62 17.99
N PHE A 513 8.21 -23.74 17.33
CA PHE A 513 8.06 -23.85 15.88
C PHE A 513 6.58 -23.85 15.46
N SER A 514 5.71 -24.55 16.18
CA SER A 514 4.26 -24.56 15.91
C SER A 514 3.63 -23.18 16.07
N GLN A 515 4.04 -22.41 17.08
CA GLN A 515 3.64 -21.03 17.26
C GLN A 515 4.11 -20.14 16.10
N MET A 516 5.34 -20.32 15.64
CA MET A 516 5.89 -19.60 14.48
C MET A 516 5.12 -19.92 13.21
N LEU A 517 4.85 -21.21 12.94
CA LEU A 517 4.03 -21.67 11.80
C LEU A 517 2.63 -21.09 11.86
N GLY A 518 1.97 -21.14 13.02
CA GLY A 518 0.63 -20.58 13.22
C GLY A 518 0.60 -19.07 13.00
N THR A 519 1.58 -18.34 13.52
CA THR A 519 1.71 -16.89 13.30
C THR A 519 1.91 -16.57 11.81
N PHE A 520 2.76 -17.34 11.14
CA PHE A 520 2.99 -17.16 9.70
C PHE A 520 1.73 -17.50 8.89
N LEU A 521 1.03 -18.58 9.24
CA LEU A 521 -0.22 -19.00 8.58
C LEU A 521 -1.27 -17.88 8.61
N ARG A 522 -1.50 -17.29 9.79
CA ARG A 522 -2.43 -16.16 9.93
C ARG A 522 -2.00 -14.97 9.07
N LYS A 523 -0.70 -14.60 9.07
CA LYS A 523 -0.18 -13.52 8.22
C LYS A 523 -0.24 -13.85 6.73
N TYR A 524 0.03 -15.08 6.36
CA TYR A 524 -0.06 -15.57 4.99
C TYR A 524 -1.48 -15.45 4.46
N LYS A 525 -2.46 -15.93 5.23
CA LYS A 525 -3.89 -15.81 4.89
C LYS A 525 -4.34 -14.35 4.87
N SER A 526 -4.17 -13.61 5.96
CA SER A 526 -4.63 -12.21 6.07
C SER A 526 -4.03 -11.28 5.03
N GLY A 527 -2.81 -11.57 4.55
CA GLY A 527 -2.16 -10.82 3.48
C GLY A 527 -2.57 -11.25 2.06
N GLY A 528 -3.37 -12.30 1.91
CA GLY A 528 -3.75 -12.85 0.60
C GLY A 528 -2.54 -13.34 -0.22
N TYR A 529 -1.46 -13.79 0.46
CA TYR A 529 -0.24 -14.20 -0.22
C TYR A 529 -0.40 -15.56 -0.90
N SER A 530 0.33 -15.77 -2.00
CA SER A 530 0.54 -17.09 -2.60
C SER A 530 1.90 -17.67 -2.21
N LEU A 531 2.04 -18.99 -2.27
CA LEU A 531 3.33 -19.66 -2.04
C LEU A 531 4.39 -19.15 -3.01
N GLN A 532 4.06 -19.00 -4.29
CA GLN A 532 4.95 -18.45 -5.31
C GLN A 532 5.44 -17.03 -4.96
N HIS A 533 4.57 -16.18 -4.39
CA HIS A 533 4.96 -14.86 -3.92
C HIS A 533 5.97 -14.94 -2.78
N CYS A 534 5.75 -15.83 -1.81
CA CYS A 534 6.66 -16.05 -0.69
C CYS A 534 8.00 -16.62 -1.15
N GLU A 535 8.02 -17.57 -2.09
CA GLU A 535 9.22 -18.14 -2.69
C GLU A 535 10.06 -17.06 -3.39
N THR A 536 9.42 -16.26 -4.26
CA THR A 536 10.09 -15.16 -4.97
C THR A 536 10.69 -14.13 -3.99
N LYS A 537 9.97 -13.81 -2.90
CA LYS A 537 10.52 -12.96 -1.84
C LYS A 537 11.71 -13.61 -1.13
N SER A 538 11.64 -14.92 -0.85
CA SER A 538 12.71 -15.64 -0.15
C SER A 538 14.05 -15.58 -0.87
N GLU A 539 14.05 -15.56 -2.21
CA GLU A 539 15.26 -15.47 -3.05
C GLU A 539 16.04 -14.16 -2.85
N ARG A 540 15.35 -13.10 -2.46
CA ARG A 540 15.93 -11.77 -2.22
C ARG A 540 16.45 -11.58 -0.79
N LEU A 541 16.21 -12.54 0.09
CA LEU A 541 16.59 -12.44 1.50
C LEU A 541 18.03 -12.92 1.72
N LYS A 542 18.74 -12.28 2.65
CA LYS A 542 20.06 -12.73 3.12
C LYS A 542 20.03 -14.19 3.64
N LEU A 543 18.91 -14.60 4.22
CA LEU A 543 18.65 -15.95 4.73
C LEU A 543 17.73 -16.77 3.79
N GLY A 544 17.87 -16.61 2.49
CA GLY A 544 16.99 -17.24 1.50
C GLY A 544 16.90 -18.77 1.61
N LYS A 545 18.02 -19.46 1.91
CA LYS A 545 18.02 -20.93 2.14
C LYS A 545 17.14 -21.32 3.32
N ARG A 546 17.23 -20.58 4.44
CA ARG A 546 16.40 -20.81 5.63
C ARG A 546 14.92 -20.53 5.34
N ALA A 547 14.62 -19.46 4.60
CA ALA A 547 13.25 -19.14 4.19
C ALA A 547 12.66 -20.22 3.27
N LYS A 548 13.43 -20.74 2.31
CA LYS A 548 13.00 -21.87 1.45
C LYS A 548 12.75 -23.14 2.26
N ALA A 549 13.63 -23.48 3.20
CA ALA A 549 13.43 -24.62 4.10
C ALA A 549 12.16 -24.47 4.96
N PHE A 550 11.88 -23.26 5.47
CA PHE A 550 10.64 -22.96 6.17
C PHE A 550 9.40 -23.16 5.27
N LEU A 551 9.42 -22.64 4.05
CA LEU A 551 8.31 -22.78 3.11
C LEU A 551 8.08 -24.23 2.68
N ALA A 552 9.12 -25.06 2.60
CA ALA A 552 8.99 -26.48 2.32
C ALA A 552 8.24 -27.25 3.43
N VAL A 553 8.32 -26.79 4.69
CA VAL A 553 7.50 -27.30 5.79
C VAL A 553 6.13 -26.64 5.81
N PHE A 554 6.08 -25.32 5.60
CA PHE A 554 4.83 -24.55 5.69
C PHE A 554 3.79 -24.98 4.64
N ALA A 555 4.20 -25.22 3.39
CA ALA A 555 3.27 -25.56 2.31
C ALA A 555 2.40 -26.78 2.63
N PRO A 556 2.96 -27.97 2.96
CA PRO A 556 2.15 -29.14 3.33
C PRO A 556 1.36 -28.94 4.62
N VAL A 557 1.88 -28.19 5.59
CA VAL A 557 1.15 -27.85 6.82
C VAL A 557 -0.09 -27.01 6.48
N PHE A 558 0.04 -26.03 5.60
CA PHE A 558 -1.06 -25.19 5.15
C PHE A 558 -2.11 -25.99 4.38
N GLU A 559 -1.71 -26.87 3.48
CA GLU A 559 -2.63 -27.75 2.73
C GLU A 559 -3.43 -28.65 3.67
N GLU A 560 -2.76 -29.27 4.64
CA GLU A 560 -3.43 -30.14 5.61
C GLU A 560 -4.33 -29.35 6.56
N TYR A 561 -3.91 -28.14 6.96
CA TYR A 561 -4.75 -27.21 7.71
C TYR A 561 -6.05 -26.90 6.96
N GLN A 562 -5.97 -26.56 5.68
CA GLN A 562 -7.14 -26.27 4.85
C GLN A 562 -8.09 -27.48 4.73
N LYS A 563 -7.54 -28.68 4.60
CA LYS A 563 -8.35 -29.91 4.60
C LYS A 563 -9.10 -30.10 5.92
N ARG A 564 -8.44 -29.86 7.05
CA ARG A 564 -9.05 -30.01 8.41
C ARG A 564 -10.08 -28.95 8.73
N LEU A 565 -10.07 -27.81 8.04
CA LEU A 565 -11.17 -26.85 8.13
C LEU A 565 -12.51 -27.46 7.66
N GLY A 566 -12.48 -28.38 6.67
CA GLY A 566 -13.68 -29.14 6.27
C GLY A 566 -14.87 -28.28 5.85
N GLY A 567 -14.62 -27.14 5.19
CA GLY A 567 -15.64 -26.18 4.78
C GLY A 567 -16.03 -25.13 5.86
N ARG A 568 -15.50 -25.26 7.08
CA ARG A 568 -15.57 -24.21 8.10
C ARG A 568 -14.60 -23.08 7.75
N ILE A 569 -14.78 -21.93 8.35
CA ILE A 569 -13.91 -20.77 8.13
C ILE A 569 -13.26 -20.32 9.43
N ASP A 570 -12.03 -19.80 9.34
CA ASP A 570 -11.38 -19.05 10.41
C ASP A 570 -11.63 -17.54 10.26
N PHE A 571 -11.05 -16.73 11.13
CA PHE A 571 -11.21 -15.28 11.09
C PHE A 571 -10.55 -14.63 9.87
N GLU A 572 -9.44 -15.17 9.41
CA GLU A 572 -8.75 -14.70 8.21
C GLU A 572 -9.58 -14.95 6.96
N ASP A 573 -10.14 -16.14 6.80
CA ASP A 573 -11.06 -16.47 5.70
C ASP A 573 -12.28 -15.56 5.69
N MET A 574 -12.80 -15.26 6.87
CA MET A 574 -13.98 -14.39 7.02
C MET A 574 -13.74 -13.02 6.40
N ILE A 575 -12.62 -12.37 6.73
CA ILE A 575 -12.28 -11.05 6.21
C ILE A 575 -12.01 -11.11 4.70
N LEU A 576 -11.19 -12.07 4.24
CA LEU A 576 -10.84 -12.22 2.84
C LEU A 576 -12.05 -12.50 1.94
N ARG A 577 -12.93 -13.38 2.39
CA ARG A 577 -14.14 -13.77 1.66
C ARG A 577 -15.12 -12.60 1.55
N ALA A 578 -15.31 -11.86 2.63
CA ALA A 578 -16.13 -10.65 2.62
C ALA A 578 -15.54 -9.55 1.73
N ALA A 579 -14.23 -9.33 1.77
CA ALA A 579 -13.53 -8.39 0.91
C ALA A 579 -13.70 -8.77 -0.58
N HIS A 580 -13.51 -10.04 -0.91
CA HIS A 580 -13.73 -10.55 -2.28
C HIS A 580 -15.17 -10.29 -2.76
N TYR A 581 -16.19 -10.49 -1.91
CA TYR A 581 -17.57 -10.21 -2.28
C TYR A 581 -17.85 -8.73 -2.51
N ALA A 582 -17.19 -7.87 -1.75
CA ALA A 582 -17.28 -6.42 -1.95
C ALA A 582 -16.58 -5.97 -3.24
N GLU A 583 -15.39 -6.48 -3.52
CA GLU A 583 -14.60 -6.16 -4.73
C GLU A 583 -15.26 -6.65 -6.01
N THR A 584 -15.78 -7.86 -6.00
CA THR A 584 -16.47 -8.46 -7.18
C THR A 584 -17.90 -7.96 -7.37
N GLY A 585 -18.41 -7.10 -6.48
CA GLY A 585 -19.76 -6.55 -6.55
C GLY A 585 -20.87 -7.55 -6.18
N ARG A 586 -20.53 -8.74 -5.69
CA ARG A 586 -21.51 -9.70 -5.15
C ARG A 586 -22.18 -9.18 -3.89
N TYR A 587 -21.47 -8.38 -3.10
CA TYR A 587 -22.04 -7.59 -2.01
C TYR A 587 -22.07 -6.12 -2.41
N VAL A 588 -23.28 -5.54 -2.42
CA VAL A 588 -23.46 -4.09 -2.59
C VAL A 588 -23.91 -3.54 -1.25
N SER A 589 -23.01 -2.77 -0.62
CA SER A 589 -23.32 -2.13 0.66
C SER A 589 -24.60 -1.30 0.56
N PRO A 590 -25.55 -1.43 1.51
CA PRO A 590 -26.71 -0.55 1.58
C PRO A 590 -26.32 0.93 1.71
N PHE A 591 -25.14 1.22 2.25
CA PHE A 591 -24.56 2.56 2.35
C PHE A 591 -24.19 3.17 0.99
N ARG A 592 -23.94 2.38 -0.07
CA ARG A 592 -23.71 2.86 -1.44
C ARG A 592 -24.98 3.33 -2.16
N LYS A 593 -26.17 2.82 -1.76
CA LYS A 593 -27.43 3.24 -2.39
C LYS A 593 -27.77 4.69 -2.06
N ALA A 594 -27.45 5.17 -0.86
CA ALA A 594 -27.67 6.56 -0.45
C ALA A 594 -26.78 7.56 -1.20
N ALA A 595 -25.60 7.16 -1.66
CA ALA A 595 -24.68 8.02 -2.41
C ALA A 595 -25.07 8.23 -3.89
N ARG A 596 -25.99 7.44 -4.46
CA ARG A 596 -26.45 7.57 -5.87
C ARG A 596 -27.64 8.52 -6.07
N GLY A 597 -28.15 9.13 -5.02
CA GLY A 597 -29.29 10.03 -5.03
C GLY A 597 -28.90 11.52 -5.07
N TRP A 598 -27.89 11.90 -5.87
CA TRP A 598 -27.49 13.29 -6.13
C TRP A 598 -27.58 13.61 -7.60
#